data_42811f8b60f03ce09e6044c550242efa
#
_entry.id   42811f8b60f03ce09e6044c550242efa
#
_cell.length_a   1.000
_cell.length_b   1.000
_cell.length_c   1.000
_cell.angle_alpha   90.00
_cell.angle_beta   90.00
_cell.angle_gamma   90.00
#
_symmetry.space_group_name_H-M   'P 1'
#
loop_
_entity.id
_entity.type
_entity.pdbx_description
1 polymer ?
#
loop_
_entity_poly.entity_id
_entity_poly.type
_entity_poly.pdbx_seq_one_letter_code
_entity_poly.pdbx_strand_id
1 'polypeptide(L)'
;MRYIKEILKNNKLWVLAYIGLGIFNAFMANYKTDYFQKVIDGLAAGTLTFAGVITYGLILLVNYCMNYLDNYPEKKLEYGIYLDFKLLSLRKISTIDYTEYQKIGTGKLVQRIENGSSAGRNVVFNFWLRLIRDLLPTIVFSVYFIWKIDKKITYILFVGYILIFIITNILLKFLYKIKEKILNSEELFNHFLVRGFMEMLVFRMSKQFPSEIKKTRSAKEDIVSSKVKMNMIHEAFFTIFALLVAMLDIGILFYAWKTKNLTVGSIVALIALIENAYTPIAIFNVLYVQYKLDKASYKRFEEFLDLKDDNQLRNGDAIHTDIGEISIKNLSFQFEERKIIDDLSLFIKRGQKIAFVGESGSGKSTVIKILLGLLKYNQGEIYLGDMELSGICLNNLYDRVSYISQDVPVFDGTIKENLVFEKNVSEEQMLDALKEVQLSHLVENLAEGLDTEIGEKGTCLSGGEKQRLAFARLWFENPELVVLDEATSAMDNLTEENVMKSVIKKMKDKTVIAIAHRLNSIASFDRIILFREGKIVGQGTFEELLHTDSYFKELYNANVQ
;
A
#
# COMPACT_ATOMS: atom_id res chain seq x y z
N MET A 1 -3.15 -4.99 15.87
CA MET A 1 -4.47 -5.01 16.57
C MET A 1 -5.14 -3.64 16.69
N ARG A 2 -4.41 -2.52 16.88
CA ARG A 2 -4.96 -1.14 16.94
C ARG A 2 -5.71 -0.77 15.65
N TYR A 3 -5.10 -0.96 14.51
CA TYR A 3 -5.67 -0.63 13.19
C TYR A 3 -6.91 -1.46 12.83
N ILE A 4 -6.93 -2.73 13.21
CA ILE A 4 -8.12 -3.59 13.04
C ILE A 4 -9.32 -3.01 13.82
N LYS A 5 -9.08 -2.57 15.07
CA LYS A 5 -10.14 -1.96 15.89
C LYS A 5 -10.69 -0.67 15.25
N GLU A 6 -9.81 0.14 14.65
CA GLU A 6 -10.20 1.37 13.96
C GLU A 6 -11.10 1.06 12.77
N ILE A 7 -10.70 0.13 11.89
CA ILE A 7 -11.48 -0.28 10.72
C ILE A 7 -12.84 -0.88 11.13
N LEU A 8 -12.86 -1.76 12.14
CA LEU A 8 -14.11 -2.33 12.63
C LEU A 8 -15.04 -1.26 13.26
N LYS A 9 -14.47 -0.26 13.93
CA LYS A 9 -15.24 0.87 14.48
C LYS A 9 -15.89 1.69 13.37
N ASN A 10 -15.16 1.97 12.29
CA ASN A 10 -15.66 2.71 11.14
C ASN A 10 -16.79 1.95 10.41
N ASN A 11 -16.74 0.62 10.42
CA ASN A 11 -17.72 -0.26 9.80
C ASN A 11 -18.71 -0.89 10.79
N LYS A 12 -18.85 -0.34 12.01
CA LYS A 12 -19.58 -0.94 13.13
C LYS A 12 -20.99 -1.40 12.78
N LEU A 13 -21.77 -0.58 12.07
CA LEU A 13 -23.14 -0.90 11.71
C LEU A 13 -23.21 -2.16 10.82
N TRP A 14 -22.34 -2.22 9.81
CA TRP A 14 -22.29 -3.35 8.88
C TRP A 14 -21.77 -4.62 9.53
N VAL A 15 -20.82 -4.50 10.48
CA VAL A 15 -20.32 -5.64 11.26
C VAL A 15 -21.44 -6.22 12.13
N LEU A 16 -22.23 -5.37 12.81
CA LEU A 16 -23.37 -5.83 13.62
C LEU A 16 -24.46 -6.47 12.75
N ALA A 17 -24.79 -5.87 11.60
CA ALA A 17 -25.75 -6.43 10.66
C ALA A 17 -25.28 -7.80 10.14
N TYR A 18 -24.01 -7.91 9.74
CA TYR A 18 -23.40 -9.13 9.21
C TYR A 18 -23.43 -10.28 10.24
N ILE A 19 -23.03 -9.99 11.47
CA ILE A 19 -23.05 -11.00 12.55
C ILE A 19 -24.49 -11.38 12.91
N GLY A 20 -25.39 -10.42 13.06
CA GLY A 20 -26.78 -10.67 13.43
C GLY A 20 -27.52 -11.51 12.38
N LEU A 21 -27.39 -11.17 11.10
CA LEU A 21 -27.98 -11.93 10.01
C LEU A 21 -27.38 -13.34 9.92
N GLY A 22 -26.06 -13.50 10.10
CA GLY A 22 -25.40 -14.80 10.09
C GLY A 22 -25.89 -15.72 11.21
N ILE A 23 -26.00 -15.21 12.45
CA ILE A 23 -26.53 -15.96 13.58
C ILE A 23 -27.98 -16.37 13.31
N PHE A 24 -28.80 -15.47 12.77
CA PHE A 24 -30.17 -15.75 12.39
C PHE A 24 -30.22 -16.83 11.31
N ASN A 25 -29.41 -16.73 10.26
CA ASN A 25 -29.35 -17.72 9.17
C ASN A 25 -28.91 -19.09 9.70
N ALA A 26 -27.93 -19.16 10.60
CA ALA A 26 -27.49 -20.40 11.24
C ALA A 26 -28.63 -21.05 12.07
N PHE A 27 -29.41 -20.24 12.81
CA PHE A 27 -30.61 -20.72 13.50
C PHE A 27 -31.65 -21.24 12.53
N MET A 28 -32.00 -20.46 11.49
CA MET A 28 -33.05 -20.81 10.53
C MET A 28 -32.71 -22.07 9.71
N ALA A 29 -31.44 -22.28 9.38
CA ALA A 29 -30.97 -23.49 8.69
C ALA A 29 -31.23 -24.75 9.52
N ASN A 30 -30.98 -24.72 10.81
CA ASN A 30 -31.22 -25.83 11.72
C ASN A 30 -32.72 -25.96 12.07
N TYR A 31 -33.43 -24.85 12.26
CA TYR A 31 -34.89 -24.84 12.51
C TYR A 31 -35.67 -25.39 11.32
N LYS A 32 -35.27 -25.07 10.09
CA LYS A 32 -35.80 -25.67 8.87
C LYS A 32 -35.73 -27.20 8.92
N THR A 33 -34.62 -27.77 9.38
CA THR A 33 -34.41 -29.21 9.50
C THR A 33 -35.30 -29.82 10.59
N ASP A 34 -35.41 -29.18 11.78
CA ASP A 34 -36.31 -29.59 12.86
C ASP A 34 -37.79 -29.59 12.41
N TYR A 35 -38.18 -28.54 11.66
CA TYR A 35 -39.56 -28.49 11.17
C TYR A 35 -39.83 -29.53 10.05
N PHE A 36 -38.84 -29.79 9.19
CA PHE A 36 -38.93 -30.85 8.16
C PHE A 36 -39.12 -32.23 8.78
N GLN A 37 -38.47 -32.51 9.93
CA GLN A 37 -38.75 -33.69 10.75
C GLN A 37 -40.26 -33.85 11.00
N LYS A 38 -40.92 -32.79 11.51
CA LYS A 38 -42.34 -32.81 11.84
C LYS A 38 -43.24 -33.07 10.63
N VAL A 39 -42.82 -32.52 9.47
CA VAL A 39 -43.54 -32.76 8.20
C VAL A 39 -43.46 -34.23 7.78
N ILE A 40 -42.25 -34.83 7.86
CA ILE A 40 -42.05 -36.25 7.53
C ILE A 40 -42.83 -37.16 8.50
N ASP A 41 -42.75 -36.89 9.79
CA ASP A 41 -43.42 -37.69 10.80
C ASP A 41 -44.97 -37.58 10.66
N GLY A 42 -45.49 -36.38 10.37
CA GLY A 42 -46.91 -36.15 10.11
C GLY A 42 -47.37 -36.84 8.83
N LEU A 43 -46.53 -36.90 7.78
CA LEU A 43 -46.81 -37.63 6.57
C LEU A 43 -46.87 -39.15 6.83
N ALA A 44 -45.87 -39.67 7.53
CA ALA A 44 -45.81 -41.10 7.87
C ALA A 44 -46.96 -41.57 8.75
N ALA A 45 -47.42 -40.71 9.66
CA ALA A 45 -48.56 -40.97 10.54
C ALA A 45 -49.95 -40.64 9.95
N GLY A 46 -50.01 -40.08 8.73
CA GLY A 46 -51.24 -39.61 8.10
C GLY A 46 -51.88 -38.40 8.80
N THR A 47 -51.17 -37.69 9.62
CA THR A 47 -51.64 -36.54 10.43
C THR A 47 -51.17 -35.19 9.89
N LEU A 48 -50.49 -35.15 8.75
CA LEU A 48 -49.99 -33.93 8.15
C LEU A 48 -51.13 -33.01 7.71
N THR A 49 -51.18 -31.81 8.22
CA THR A 49 -52.17 -30.80 7.87
C THR A 49 -51.66 -29.89 6.75
N PHE A 50 -52.57 -29.34 5.94
CA PHE A 50 -52.25 -28.35 4.92
C PHE A 50 -51.53 -27.13 5.49
N ALA A 51 -51.95 -26.70 6.69
CA ALA A 51 -51.27 -25.61 7.43
C ALA A 51 -49.79 -25.94 7.74
N GLY A 52 -49.47 -27.20 8.09
CA GLY A 52 -48.10 -27.66 8.31
C GLY A 52 -47.21 -27.52 7.06
N VAL A 53 -47.74 -27.86 5.88
CA VAL A 53 -47.05 -27.71 4.61
C VAL A 53 -46.80 -26.24 4.26
N ILE A 54 -47.81 -25.37 4.43
CA ILE A 54 -47.68 -23.93 4.21
C ILE A 54 -46.64 -23.34 5.15
N THR A 55 -46.68 -23.69 6.44
CA THR A 55 -45.69 -23.20 7.42
C THR A 55 -44.26 -23.60 7.01
N TYR A 56 -44.04 -24.82 6.56
CA TYR A 56 -42.74 -25.24 6.05
C TYR A 56 -42.32 -24.42 4.82
N GLY A 57 -43.24 -24.17 3.88
CA GLY A 57 -43.02 -23.32 2.71
C GLY A 57 -42.61 -21.89 3.11
N LEU A 58 -43.26 -21.31 4.12
CA LEU A 58 -42.91 -19.99 4.66
C LEU A 58 -41.50 -19.98 5.32
N ILE A 59 -41.14 -21.03 6.06
CA ILE A 59 -39.80 -21.18 6.64
C ILE A 59 -38.74 -21.22 5.51
N LEU A 60 -38.98 -21.96 4.43
CA LEU A 60 -38.09 -22.00 3.28
C LEU A 60 -37.96 -20.62 2.63
N LEU A 61 -39.09 -19.94 2.40
CA LEU A 61 -39.08 -18.61 1.81
C LEU A 61 -38.28 -17.61 2.64
N VAL A 62 -38.52 -17.56 3.96
CA VAL A 62 -37.77 -16.70 4.89
C VAL A 62 -36.27 -17.03 4.83
N ASN A 63 -35.93 -18.32 4.86
CA ASN A 63 -34.52 -18.74 4.82
C ASN A 63 -33.82 -18.25 3.52
N TYR A 64 -34.44 -18.44 2.36
CA TYR A 64 -33.86 -18.00 1.08
C TYR A 64 -33.81 -16.48 0.96
N CYS A 65 -34.87 -15.76 1.36
CA CYS A 65 -34.86 -14.29 1.39
C CYS A 65 -33.77 -13.72 2.30
N MET A 66 -33.61 -14.30 3.48
CA MET A 66 -32.57 -13.85 4.44
C MET A 66 -31.18 -14.14 3.93
N ASN A 67 -30.94 -15.28 3.28
CA ASN A 67 -29.67 -15.57 2.62
C ASN A 67 -29.36 -14.57 1.49
N TYR A 68 -30.36 -14.11 0.75
CA TYR A 68 -30.16 -13.07 -0.26
C TYR A 68 -29.79 -11.72 0.38
N LEU A 69 -30.54 -11.29 1.41
CA LEU A 69 -30.30 -10.02 2.12
C LEU A 69 -28.92 -9.98 2.79
N ASP A 70 -28.44 -11.12 3.21
CA ASP A 70 -27.16 -11.28 3.88
C ASP A 70 -25.94 -11.02 2.95
N ASN A 71 -26.09 -11.22 1.65
CA ASN A 71 -25.01 -10.98 0.70
C ASN A 71 -24.55 -9.51 0.67
N TYR A 72 -25.44 -8.56 0.91
CA TYR A 72 -25.07 -7.15 0.84
C TYR A 72 -24.08 -6.74 1.93
N PRO A 73 -24.34 -6.93 3.25
CA PRO A 73 -23.37 -6.60 4.29
C PRO A 73 -22.10 -7.45 4.17
N GLU A 74 -22.19 -8.70 3.71
CA GLU A 74 -21.04 -9.55 3.46
C GLU A 74 -20.08 -8.92 2.46
N LYS A 75 -20.56 -8.62 1.26
CA LYS A 75 -19.74 -8.06 0.18
C LYS A 75 -19.24 -6.64 0.50
N LYS A 76 -20.09 -5.84 1.15
CA LYS A 76 -19.69 -4.50 1.58
C LYS A 76 -18.53 -4.53 2.59
N LEU A 77 -18.54 -5.45 3.55
CA LEU A 77 -17.44 -5.62 4.49
C LEU A 77 -16.21 -6.25 3.84
N GLU A 78 -16.38 -7.27 3.01
CA GLU A 78 -15.27 -7.96 2.34
C GLU A 78 -14.42 -6.99 1.51
N TYR A 79 -15.07 -6.19 0.66
CA TYR A 79 -14.37 -5.20 -0.16
C TYR A 79 -13.97 -3.96 0.63
N GLY A 80 -14.85 -3.48 1.53
CA GLY A 80 -14.63 -2.28 2.32
C GLY A 80 -13.40 -2.39 3.22
N ILE A 81 -13.26 -3.47 3.99
CA ILE A 81 -12.13 -3.69 4.89
C ILE A 81 -10.80 -3.72 4.12
N TYR A 82 -10.76 -4.34 2.95
CA TYR A 82 -9.57 -4.36 2.11
C TYR A 82 -9.15 -2.96 1.65
N LEU A 83 -10.10 -2.17 1.14
CA LEU A 83 -9.86 -0.81 0.69
C LEU A 83 -9.55 0.15 1.84
N ASP A 84 -10.16 -0.05 3.02
CA ASP A 84 -9.86 0.72 4.22
C ASP A 84 -8.39 0.54 4.65
N PHE A 85 -7.83 -0.68 4.56
CA PHE A 85 -6.41 -0.90 4.80
C PHE A 85 -5.52 -0.20 3.78
N LYS A 86 -5.92 -0.14 2.50
CA LYS A 86 -5.18 0.63 1.47
C LYS A 86 -5.22 2.13 1.75
N LEU A 87 -6.38 2.67 2.12
CA LEU A 87 -6.51 4.08 2.50
C LEU A 87 -5.68 4.42 3.75
N LEU A 88 -5.65 3.51 4.73
CA LEU A 88 -4.80 3.66 5.91
C LEU A 88 -3.32 3.72 5.53
N SER A 89 -2.90 2.92 4.54
CA SER A 89 -1.53 2.94 4.01
C SER A 89 -1.20 4.26 3.32
N LEU A 90 -2.12 4.81 2.53
CA LEU A 90 -1.93 6.08 1.87
C LEU A 90 -1.81 7.22 2.89
N ARG A 91 -2.65 7.21 3.94
CA ARG A 91 -2.52 8.16 5.06
C ARG A 91 -1.17 8.04 5.76
N LYS A 92 -0.67 6.80 5.94
CA LYS A 92 0.67 6.58 6.52
C LYS A 92 1.77 7.14 5.64
N ILE A 93 1.71 6.94 4.33
CA ILE A 93 2.68 7.50 3.37
C ILE A 93 2.69 9.03 3.44
N SER A 94 1.54 9.67 3.62
CA SER A 94 1.46 11.14 3.72
C SER A 94 2.05 11.72 5.01
N THR A 95 2.37 10.91 6.01
CA THR A 95 2.90 11.36 7.31
C THR A 95 4.23 10.73 7.70
N ILE A 96 4.70 9.72 6.97
CA ILE A 96 5.92 8.99 7.30
C ILE A 96 7.15 9.88 7.21
N ASP A 97 8.11 9.66 8.10
CA ASP A 97 9.45 10.27 8.01
C ASP A 97 10.12 9.91 6.68
N TYR A 98 10.70 10.91 6.01
CA TYR A 98 11.29 10.74 4.67
C TYR A 98 12.44 9.73 4.66
N THR A 99 13.23 9.68 5.72
CA THR A 99 14.36 8.74 5.87
C THR A 99 13.86 7.30 5.97
N GLU A 100 12.77 7.07 6.73
CA GLU A 100 12.13 5.76 6.82
C GLU A 100 11.53 5.31 5.48
N TYR A 101 10.89 6.23 4.75
CA TYR A 101 10.37 5.97 3.41
C TYR A 101 11.50 5.54 2.44
N GLN A 102 12.62 6.27 2.42
CA GLN A 102 13.76 5.94 1.54
C GLN A 102 14.36 4.56 1.79
N LYS A 103 14.43 4.11 3.06
CA LYS A 103 14.96 2.78 3.42
C LYS A 103 14.16 1.63 2.84
N ILE A 104 12.85 1.79 2.66
CA ILE A 104 11.97 0.71 2.19
C ILE A 104 12.09 0.50 0.68
N GLY A 105 12.12 1.58 -0.08
CA GLY A 105 12.05 1.58 -1.54
C GLY A 105 10.63 1.32 -2.07
N THR A 106 10.27 2.02 -3.17
CA THR A 106 8.90 2.07 -3.69
C THR A 106 8.33 0.69 -4.07
N GLY A 107 9.11 -0.16 -4.73
CA GLY A 107 8.62 -1.48 -5.17
C GLY A 107 8.26 -2.41 -4.00
N LYS A 108 9.12 -2.44 -2.96
CA LYS A 108 8.84 -3.22 -1.74
C LYS A 108 7.65 -2.65 -0.97
N LEU A 109 7.48 -1.33 -0.97
CA LEU A 109 6.38 -0.66 -0.30
C LEU A 109 5.04 -1.03 -0.92
N VAL A 110 4.90 -0.94 -2.24
CA VAL A 110 3.68 -1.33 -2.97
C VAL A 110 3.31 -2.79 -2.68
N GLN A 111 4.28 -3.70 -2.76
CA GLN A 111 4.05 -5.12 -2.45
C GLN A 111 3.65 -5.34 -0.99
N ARG A 112 4.26 -4.62 -0.03
CA ARG A 112 3.93 -4.71 1.40
C ARG A 112 2.51 -4.23 1.68
N ILE A 113 2.08 -3.15 1.02
CA ILE A 113 0.72 -2.61 1.14
C ILE A 113 -0.30 -3.60 0.57
N GLU A 114 -0.07 -4.14 -0.63
CA GLU A 114 -0.98 -5.08 -1.29
C GLU A 114 -1.16 -6.36 -0.47
N ASN A 115 -0.06 -7.01 -0.13
CA ASN A 115 -0.06 -8.24 0.66
C ASN A 115 -0.61 -8.01 2.07
N GLY A 116 -0.25 -6.89 2.69
CA GLY A 116 -0.69 -6.53 4.04
C GLY A 116 -2.17 -6.22 4.12
N SER A 117 -2.72 -5.48 3.16
CA SER A 117 -4.15 -5.16 3.09
C SER A 117 -4.99 -6.41 2.86
N SER A 118 -4.54 -7.30 1.97
CA SER A 118 -5.19 -8.60 1.74
C SER A 118 -5.14 -9.49 2.98
N ALA A 119 -3.97 -9.57 3.63
CA ALA A 119 -3.80 -10.32 4.87
C ALA A 119 -4.65 -9.75 6.01
N GLY A 120 -4.73 -8.43 6.15
CA GLY A 120 -5.57 -7.75 7.14
C GLY A 120 -7.06 -8.08 6.94
N ARG A 121 -7.56 -8.02 5.71
CA ARG A 121 -8.92 -8.47 5.37
C ARG A 121 -9.12 -9.93 5.75
N ASN A 122 -8.23 -10.83 5.38
CA ASN A 122 -8.35 -12.26 5.66
C ASN A 122 -8.38 -12.55 7.16
N VAL A 123 -7.51 -11.91 7.94
CA VAL A 123 -7.48 -12.04 9.41
C VAL A 123 -8.80 -11.60 10.03
N VAL A 124 -9.32 -10.46 9.60
CA VAL A 124 -10.54 -9.88 10.20
C VAL A 124 -11.79 -10.56 9.67
N PHE A 125 -11.98 -10.53 8.36
CA PHE A 125 -13.22 -10.94 7.71
C PHE A 125 -13.31 -12.46 7.54
N ASN A 126 -12.32 -13.08 6.88
CA ASN A 126 -12.38 -14.51 6.55
C ASN A 126 -12.16 -15.41 7.77
N PHE A 127 -11.49 -14.92 8.83
CA PHE A 127 -11.28 -15.72 10.04
C PHE A 127 -12.18 -15.27 11.19
N TRP A 128 -11.97 -14.08 11.78
CA TRP A 128 -12.66 -13.70 13.01
C TRP A 128 -14.17 -13.46 12.82
N LEU A 129 -14.56 -12.68 11.82
CA LEU A 129 -15.97 -12.41 11.60
C LEU A 129 -16.71 -13.67 11.16
N ARG A 130 -16.11 -14.49 10.29
CA ARG A 130 -16.70 -15.74 9.85
C ARG A 130 -16.82 -16.78 10.97
N LEU A 131 -15.84 -16.84 11.86
CA LEU A 131 -15.89 -17.70 13.06
C LEU A 131 -17.10 -17.35 13.93
N ILE A 132 -17.30 -16.07 14.21
CA ILE A 132 -18.38 -15.59 15.11
C ILE A 132 -19.75 -15.69 14.44
N ARG A 133 -19.82 -15.42 13.14
CA ARG A 133 -21.08 -15.36 12.41
C ARG A 133 -21.61 -16.74 12.00
N ASP A 134 -20.73 -17.59 11.43
CA ASP A 134 -21.13 -18.83 10.77
C ASP A 134 -20.76 -20.06 11.61
N LEU A 135 -19.46 -20.21 11.94
CA LEU A 135 -18.94 -21.48 12.45
C LEU A 135 -19.48 -21.78 13.85
N LEU A 136 -19.34 -20.85 14.78
CA LEU A 136 -19.80 -21.05 16.16
C LEU A 136 -21.32 -21.17 16.28
N PRO A 137 -22.13 -20.27 15.68
CA PRO A 137 -23.58 -20.39 15.78
C PRO A 137 -24.13 -21.67 15.14
N THR A 138 -23.60 -22.09 13.98
CA THR A 138 -24.03 -23.32 13.32
C THR A 138 -23.79 -24.54 14.21
N ILE A 139 -22.62 -24.66 14.84
CA ILE A 139 -22.33 -25.74 15.80
C ILE A 139 -23.28 -25.70 16.99
N VAL A 140 -23.45 -24.53 17.61
CA VAL A 140 -24.31 -24.38 18.80
C VAL A 140 -25.74 -24.76 18.50
N PHE A 141 -26.32 -24.26 17.40
CA PHE A 141 -27.69 -24.57 17.05
C PHE A 141 -27.87 -26.02 16.61
N SER A 142 -26.93 -26.60 15.84
CA SER A 142 -26.99 -28.01 15.46
C SER A 142 -26.96 -28.91 16.70
N VAL A 143 -26.06 -28.66 17.64
CA VAL A 143 -25.98 -29.42 18.91
C VAL A 143 -27.27 -29.27 19.70
N TYR A 144 -27.85 -28.07 19.77
CA TYR A 144 -29.12 -27.83 20.48
C TYR A 144 -30.26 -28.65 19.87
N PHE A 145 -30.43 -28.67 18.56
CA PHE A 145 -31.49 -29.42 17.91
C PHE A 145 -31.26 -30.94 17.96
N ILE A 146 -30.03 -31.43 17.91
CA ILE A 146 -29.67 -32.83 18.11
C ILE A 146 -30.03 -33.27 19.55
N TRP A 147 -29.67 -32.46 20.54
CA TRP A 147 -30.04 -32.74 21.95
C TRP A 147 -31.56 -32.86 22.13
N LYS A 148 -32.32 -32.00 21.47
CA LYS A 148 -33.78 -32.03 21.54
C LYS A 148 -34.36 -33.35 21.01
N ILE A 149 -33.71 -33.96 20.00
CA ILE A 149 -34.15 -35.23 19.40
C ILE A 149 -33.68 -36.41 20.26
N ASP A 150 -32.38 -36.51 20.55
CA ASP A 150 -31.82 -37.60 21.38
C ASP A 150 -30.53 -37.16 22.10
N LYS A 151 -30.54 -37.24 23.45
CA LYS A 151 -29.40 -36.87 24.31
C LYS A 151 -28.20 -37.80 24.13
N LYS A 152 -28.42 -39.10 23.87
CA LYS A 152 -27.32 -40.07 23.73
C LYS A 152 -26.53 -39.83 22.47
N ILE A 153 -27.21 -39.49 21.38
CA ILE A 153 -26.56 -39.14 20.10
C ILE A 153 -25.70 -37.88 20.27
N THR A 154 -26.14 -36.91 21.09
CA THR A 154 -25.34 -35.71 21.38
C THR A 154 -24.01 -36.07 22.05
N TYR A 155 -23.98 -37.03 23.00
CA TYR A 155 -22.71 -37.46 23.60
C TYR A 155 -21.78 -38.13 22.60
N ILE A 156 -22.29 -38.97 21.68
CA ILE A 156 -21.53 -39.60 20.60
C ILE A 156 -20.92 -38.53 19.69
N LEU A 157 -21.68 -37.49 19.40
CA LEU A 157 -21.22 -36.35 18.59
C LEU A 157 -20.03 -35.63 19.25
N PHE A 158 -20.04 -35.41 20.59
CA PHE A 158 -18.91 -34.83 21.29
C PHE A 158 -17.64 -35.68 21.21
N VAL A 159 -17.76 -37.00 21.29
CA VAL A 159 -16.63 -37.93 21.10
C VAL A 159 -16.05 -37.78 19.70
N GLY A 160 -16.91 -37.70 18.67
CA GLY A 160 -16.53 -37.44 17.31
C GLY A 160 -15.77 -36.12 17.14
N TYR A 161 -16.20 -35.04 17.81
CA TYR A 161 -15.51 -33.75 17.79
C TYR A 161 -14.08 -33.86 18.34
N ILE A 162 -13.87 -34.55 19.46
CA ILE A 162 -12.54 -34.73 20.03
C ILE A 162 -11.63 -35.49 19.04
N LEU A 163 -12.15 -36.52 18.43
CA LEU A 163 -11.41 -37.35 17.48
C LEU A 163 -10.97 -36.55 16.22
N ILE A 164 -11.91 -35.80 15.65
CA ILE A 164 -11.64 -34.89 14.52
C ILE A 164 -10.62 -33.82 14.91
N PHE A 165 -10.75 -33.21 16.09
CA PHE A 165 -9.82 -32.22 16.57
C PHE A 165 -8.37 -32.75 16.67
N ILE A 166 -8.19 -33.97 17.16
CA ILE A 166 -6.87 -34.62 17.24
C ILE A 166 -6.28 -34.85 15.86
N ILE A 167 -7.05 -35.48 14.95
CA ILE A 167 -6.61 -35.76 13.56
C ILE A 167 -6.22 -34.47 12.86
N THR A 168 -7.03 -33.44 13.01
CA THR A 168 -6.81 -32.13 12.42
C THR A 168 -5.52 -31.47 12.87
N ASN A 169 -5.24 -31.48 14.19
CA ASN A 169 -4.02 -30.86 14.71
C ASN A 169 -2.75 -31.53 14.19
N ILE A 170 -2.78 -32.83 13.92
CA ILE A 170 -1.66 -33.55 13.31
C ILE A 170 -1.42 -33.06 11.88
N LEU A 171 -2.47 -32.97 11.08
CA LEU A 171 -2.40 -32.55 9.68
C LEU A 171 -2.01 -31.08 9.51
N LEU A 172 -2.43 -30.20 10.42
CA LEU A 172 -2.06 -28.78 10.40
C LEU A 172 -0.56 -28.53 10.39
N LYS A 173 0.23 -29.34 11.09
CA LYS A 173 1.70 -29.21 11.10
C LYS A 173 2.32 -29.44 9.72
N PHE A 174 1.80 -30.41 8.98
CA PHE A 174 2.28 -30.72 7.62
C PHE A 174 1.86 -29.64 6.63
N LEU A 175 0.63 -29.21 6.69
CA LEU A 175 0.09 -28.16 5.81
C LEU A 175 0.85 -26.83 5.97
N TYR A 176 1.20 -26.46 7.19
CA TYR A 176 1.96 -25.24 7.44
C TYR A 176 3.32 -25.23 6.74
N LYS A 177 4.12 -26.31 6.84
CA LYS A 177 5.42 -26.41 6.19
C LYS A 177 5.33 -26.34 4.66
N ILE A 178 4.32 -27.01 4.08
CA ILE A 178 4.12 -26.98 2.63
C ILE A 178 3.73 -25.57 2.17
N LYS A 179 2.85 -24.90 2.93
CA LYS A 179 2.41 -23.54 2.60
C LYS A 179 3.55 -22.52 2.69
N GLU A 180 4.42 -22.63 3.70
CA GLU A 180 5.62 -21.81 3.82
C GLU A 180 6.53 -21.97 2.60
N LYS A 181 6.73 -23.22 2.14
CA LYS A 181 7.49 -23.51 0.92
C LYS A 181 6.85 -22.86 -0.31
N ILE A 182 5.51 -22.93 -0.44
CA ILE A 182 4.79 -22.29 -1.54
C ILE A 182 5.05 -20.77 -1.54
N LEU A 183 4.92 -20.10 -0.38
CA LEU A 183 5.13 -18.66 -0.28
C LEU A 183 6.54 -18.23 -0.68
N ASN A 184 7.56 -18.96 -0.22
CA ASN A 184 8.94 -18.67 -0.58
C ASN A 184 9.19 -18.86 -2.09
N SER A 185 8.60 -19.91 -2.69
CA SER A 185 8.71 -20.14 -4.13
C SER A 185 7.92 -19.12 -4.95
N GLU A 186 6.77 -18.64 -4.47
CA GLU A 186 6.00 -17.54 -5.09
C GLU A 186 6.78 -16.21 -5.03
N GLU A 187 7.46 -15.92 -3.92
CA GLU A 187 8.33 -14.74 -3.81
C GLU A 187 9.49 -14.79 -4.81
N LEU A 188 10.17 -15.96 -4.94
CA LEU A 188 11.22 -16.16 -5.94
C LEU A 188 10.70 -16.05 -7.38
N PHE A 189 9.56 -16.64 -7.68
CA PHE A 189 8.91 -16.57 -8.98
C PHE A 189 8.62 -15.11 -9.35
N ASN A 190 7.98 -14.36 -8.46
CA ASN A 190 7.66 -12.95 -8.66
C ASN A 190 8.92 -12.09 -8.79
N HIS A 191 9.97 -12.38 -7.99
CA HIS A 191 11.25 -11.68 -8.09
C HIS A 191 11.85 -11.81 -9.50
N PHE A 192 11.94 -13.03 -10.06
CA PHE A 192 12.46 -13.24 -11.40
C PHE A 192 11.60 -12.58 -12.48
N LEU A 193 10.28 -12.63 -12.31
CA LEU A 193 9.32 -12.06 -13.25
C LEU A 193 9.43 -10.53 -13.30
N VAL A 194 9.40 -9.86 -12.14
CA VAL A 194 9.53 -8.41 -12.02
C VAL A 194 10.88 -7.93 -12.54
N ARG A 195 11.97 -8.64 -12.22
CA ARG A 195 13.30 -8.33 -12.71
C ARG A 195 13.36 -8.41 -14.24
N GLY A 196 12.76 -9.44 -14.84
CA GLY A 196 12.68 -9.58 -16.30
C GLY A 196 11.91 -8.44 -16.98
N PHE A 197 10.87 -7.91 -16.33
CA PHE A 197 10.10 -6.77 -16.84
C PHE A 197 10.84 -5.44 -16.69
N MET A 198 11.40 -5.18 -15.51
CA MET A 198 12.08 -3.91 -15.22
C MET A 198 13.37 -3.75 -16.04
N GLU A 199 14.10 -4.85 -16.25
CA GLU A 199 15.39 -4.85 -16.93
C GLU A 199 15.30 -5.40 -18.36
N MET A 200 14.15 -5.26 -19.00
CA MET A 200 13.85 -5.85 -20.31
C MET A 200 14.93 -5.56 -21.35
N LEU A 201 15.37 -4.29 -21.45
CA LEU A 201 16.39 -3.88 -22.42
C LEU A 201 17.74 -4.57 -22.15
N VAL A 202 18.19 -4.56 -20.90
CA VAL A 202 19.45 -5.18 -20.47
C VAL A 202 19.42 -6.69 -20.72
N PHE A 203 18.33 -7.36 -20.34
CA PHE A 203 18.16 -8.81 -20.54
C PHE A 203 18.09 -9.19 -22.02
N ARG A 204 17.48 -8.34 -22.86
CA ARG A 204 17.43 -8.53 -24.32
C ARG A 204 18.82 -8.37 -24.93
N MET A 205 19.53 -7.29 -24.64
CA MET A 205 20.85 -6.99 -25.18
C MET A 205 21.90 -7.99 -24.73
N SER A 206 21.86 -8.43 -23.46
CA SER A 206 22.78 -9.42 -22.88
C SER A 206 22.37 -10.88 -23.15
N LYS A 207 21.26 -11.12 -23.85
CA LYS A 207 20.70 -12.46 -24.14
C LYS A 207 20.44 -13.32 -22.89
N GLN A 208 20.08 -12.69 -21.75
CA GLN A 208 19.89 -13.37 -20.47
C GLN A 208 18.47 -13.94 -20.26
N PHE A 209 17.49 -13.63 -21.12
CA PHE A 209 16.12 -14.14 -20.98
C PHE A 209 16.02 -15.67 -20.90
N PRO A 210 16.76 -16.49 -21.69
CA PRO A 210 16.68 -17.94 -21.55
C PRO A 210 17.05 -18.44 -20.14
N SER A 211 18.07 -17.83 -19.54
CA SER A 211 18.48 -18.15 -18.16
C SER A 211 17.40 -17.77 -17.13
N GLU A 212 16.83 -16.57 -17.27
CA GLU A 212 15.80 -16.07 -16.37
C GLU A 212 14.50 -16.88 -16.49
N ILE A 213 14.08 -17.21 -17.72
CA ILE A 213 12.93 -18.11 -17.96
C ILE A 213 13.15 -19.48 -17.34
N LYS A 214 14.37 -20.03 -17.41
CA LYS A 214 14.70 -21.32 -16.78
C LYS A 214 14.55 -21.27 -15.26
N LYS A 215 15.04 -20.20 -14.61
CA LYS A 215 14.89 -19.99 -13.14
C LYS A 215 13.41 -19.83 -12.76
N THR A 216 12.68 -19.02 -13.51
CA THR A 216 11.24 -18.81 -13.31
C THR A 216 10.46 -20.12 -13.47
N ARG A 217 10.80 -20.94 -14.47
CA ARG A 217 10.21 -22.27 -14.69
C ARG A 217 10.46 -23.22 -13.52
N SER A 218 11.67 -23.26 -12.98
CA SER A 218 11.99 -24.08 -11.81
C SER A 218 11.16 -23.65 -10.59
N ALA A 219 11.06 -22.34 -10.32
CA ALA A 219 10.21 -21.83 -9.24
C ALA A 219 8.72 -22.19 -9.46
N LYS A 220 8.21 -22.10 -10.71
CA LYS A 220 6.87 -22.57 -11.07
C LYS A 220 6.64 -24.03 -10.73
N GLU A 221 7.59 -24.92 -11.09
CA GLU A 221 7.49 -26.37 -10.85
C GLU A 221 7.43 -26.66 -9.34
N ASP A 222 8.23 -25.98 -8.53
CA ASP A 222 8.19 -26.07 -7.07
C ASP A 222 6.85 -25.60 -6.50
N ILE A 223 6.29 -24.50 -7.01
CA ILE A 223 4.97 -24.00 -6.61
C ILE A 223 3.89 -25.03 -6.94
N VAL A 224 3.85 -25.50 -8.19
CA VAL A 224 2.83 -26.44 -8.66
C VAL A 224 2.88 -27.74 -7.87
N SER A 225 4.08 -28.34 -7.73
CA SER A 225 4.24 -29.60 -6.99
C SER A 225 3.83 -29.45 -5.51
N SER A 226 4.17 -28.32 -4.89
CA SER A 226 3.81 -28.04 -3.50
C SER A 226 2.30 -27.75 -3.34
N LYS A 227 1.67 -27.02 -4.27
CA LYS A 227 0.21 -26.79 -4.29
C LYS A 227 -0.56 -28.09 -4.49
N VAL A 228 -0.09 -28.96 -5.41
CA VAL A 228 -0.71 -30.28 -5.61
C VAL A 228 -0.62 -31.12 -4.34
N LYS A 229 0.57 -31.20 -3.70
CA LYS A 229 0.72 -31.93 -2.42
C LYS A 229 -0.20 -31.37 -1.33
N MET A 230 -0.31 -30.05 -1.23
CA MET A 230 -1.19 -29.41 -0.25
C MET A 230 -2.66 -29.77 -0.51
N ASN A 231 -3.10 -29.71 -1.77
CA ASN A 231 -4.48 -30.07 -2.14
C ASN A 231 -4.76 -31.56 -1.89
N MET A 232 -3.81 -32.45 -2.22
CA MET A 232 -3.97 -33.89 -1.94
C MET A 232 -4.12 -34.17 -0.44
N ILE A 233 -3.40 -33.44 0.42
CA ILE A 233 -3.55 -33.57 1.87
C ILE A 233 -4.91 -33.04 2.31
N HIS A 234 -5.40 -31.93 1.75
CA HIS A 234 -6.73 -31.40 2.02
C HIS A 234 -7.83 -32.39 1.60
N GLU A 235 -7.73 -32.94 0.39
CA GLU A 235 -8.69 -33.93 -0.12
C GLU A 235 -8.68 -35.22 0.73
N ALA A 236 -7.50 -35.71 1.12
CA ALA A 236 -7.40 -36.85 2.03
C ALA A 236 -8.06 -36.55 3.38
N PHE A 237 -7.88 -35.34 3.91
CA PHE A 237 -8.56 -34.88 5.13
C PHE A 237 -10.07 -34.88 4.96
N PHE A 238 -10.60 -34.26 3.90
CA PHE A 238 -12.03 -34.21 3.64
C PHE A 238 -12.62 -35.62 3.42
N THR A 239 -11.86 -36.51 2.77
CA THR A 239 -12.27 -37.91 2.57
C THR A 239 -12.36 -38.67 3.88
N ILE A 240 -11.34 -38.57 4.75
CA ILE A 240 -11.36 -39.17 6.08
C ILE A 240 -12.50 -38.62 6.92
N PHE A 241 -12.70 -37.32 6.83
CA PHE A 241 -13.79 -36.62 7.51
C PHE A 241 -15.18 -37.12 7.03
N ALA A 242 -15.39 -37.23 5.73
CA ALA A 242 -16.64 -37.75 5.16
C ALA A 242 -16.89 -39.22 5.58
N LEU A 243 -15.84 -40.05 5.62
CA LEU A 243 -15.94 -41.42 6.10
C LEU A 243 -16.34 -41.49 7.59
N LEU A 244 -15.80 -40.61 8.43
CA LEU A 244 -16.17 -40.53 9.85
C LEU A 244 -17.64 -40.12 10.02
N VAL A 245 -18.12 -39.13 9.24
CA VAL A 245 -19.52 -38.72 9.23
C VAL A 245 -20.42 -39.85 8.76
N ALA A 246 -20.06 -40.54 7.67
CA ALA A 246 -20.80 -41.71 7.17
C ALA A 246 -20.86 -42.84 8.20
N MET A 247 -19.78 -43.11 8.94
CA MET A 247 -19.80 -44.08 10.05
C MET A 247 -20.79 -43.67 11.16
N LEU A 248 -20.86 -42.38 11.47
CA LEU A 248 -21.85 -41.86 12.43
C LEU A 248 -23.27 -42.04 11.92
N ASP A 249 -23.53 -41.77 10.65
CA ASP A 249 -24.86 -41.94 10.04
C ASP A 249 -25.29 -43.41 10.07
N ILE A 250 -24.40 -44.33 9.72
CA ILE A 250 -24.64 -45.78 9.83
C ILE A 250 -24.88 -46.16 11.30
N GLY A 251 -24.12 -45.61 12.22
CA GLY A 251 -24.29 -45.80 13.67
C GLY A 251 -25.66 -45.35 14.16
N ILE A 252 -26.18 -44.24 13.67
CA ILE A 252 -27.51 -43.72 13.97
C ILE A 252 -28.59 -44.65 13.44
N LEU A 253 -28.45 -45.13 12.20
CA LEU A 253 -29.36 -46.06 11.58
C LEU A 253 -29.42 -47.37 12.40
N PHE A 254 -28.27 -47.90 12.81
CA PHE A 254 -28.17 -49.09 13.64
C PHE A 254 -28.79 -48.87 15.03
N TYR A 255 -28.53 -47.70 15.65
CA TYR A 255 -29.11 -47.34 16.95
C TYR A 255 -30.63 -47.22 16.83
N ALA A 256 -31.18 -46.59 15.81
CA ALA A 256 -32.59 -46.46 15.52
C ALA A 256 -33.28 -47.83 15.31
N TRP A 257 -32.62 -48.70 14.50
CA TRP A 257 -33.10 -50.07 14.27
C TRP A 257 -33.18 -50.90 15.56
N LYS A 258 -32.16 -50.78 16.43
CA LYS A 258 -32.11 -51.52 17.68
C LYS A 258 -33.09 -51.01 18.75
N THR A 259 -33.22 -49.71 18.90
CA THR A 259 -34.03 -49.08 19.96
C THR A 259 -35.50 -48.90 19.60
N LYS A 260 -35.81 -48.76 18.28
CA LYS A 260 -37.13 -48.46 17.73
C LYS A 260 -37.81 -47.20 18.32
N ASN A 261 -37.00 -46.32 18.96
CA ASN A 261 -37.50 -45.13 19.63
C ASN A 261 -37.45 -43.86 18.78
N LEU A 262 -36.84 -43.93 17.61
CA LEU A 262 -36.70 -42.80 16.67
C LEU A 262 -37.74 -42.93 15.52
N THR A 263 -38.39 -41.83 15.21
CA THR A 263 -39.25 -41.72 14.03
C THR A 263 -38.42 -41.58 12.75
N VAL A 264 -39.04 -41.84 11.61
CA VAL A 264 -38.38 -41.65 10.29
C VAL A 264 -37.90 -40.23 10.13
N GLY A 265 -38.72 -39.24 10.48
CA GLY A 265 -38.37 -37.84 10.41
C GLY A 265 -37.18 -37.48 11.33
N SER A 266 -37.16 -38.11 12.54
CA SER A 266 -36.01 -37.91 13.48
C SER A 266 -34.70 -38.40 12.89
N ILE A 267 -34.69 -39.54 12.22
CA ILE A 267 -33.48 -40.08 11.59
C ILE A 267 -32.98 -39.15 10.48
N VAL A 268 -33.88 -38.71 9.58
CA VAL A 268 -33.53 -37.79 8.49
C VAL A 268 -33.00 -36.46 9.05
N ALA A 269 -33.65 -35.92 10.09
CA ALA A 269 -33.20 -34.67 10.73
C ALA A 269 -31.84 -34.83 11.40
N LEU A 270 -31.58 -35.95 12.10
CA LEU A 270 -30.30 -36.21 12.75
C LEU A 270 -29.15 -36.27 11.75
N ILE A 271 -29.32 -36.97 10.63
CA ILE A 271 -28.30 -37.04 9.57
C ILE A 271 -27.96 -35.64 9.07
N ALA A 272 -28.96 -34.82 8.73
CA ALA A 272 -28.75 -33.45 8.23
C ALA A 272 -28.16 -32.52 9.31
N LEU A 273 -28.58 -32.63 10.57
CA LEU A 273 -28.05 -31.82 11.68
C LEU A 273 -26.61 -32.20 12.02
N ILE A 274 -26.22 -33.46 11.90
CA ILE A 274 -24.84 -33.93 12.11
C ILE A 274 -23.93 -33.38 11.02
N GLU A 275 -24.36 -33.42 9.77
CA GLU A 275 -23.62 -32.80 8.68
C GLU A 275 -23.40 -31.30 8.94
N ASN A 276 -24.46 -30.58 9.30
CA ASN A 276 -24.38 -29.16 9.68
C ASN A 276 -23.47 -28.91 10.90
N ALA A 277 -23.40 -29.82 11.86
CA ALA A 277 -22.56 -29.70 13.03
C ALA A 277 -21.07 -29.90 12.71
N TYR A 278 -20.73 -30.82 11.84
CA TYR A 278 -19.34 -31.19 11.55
C TYR A 278 -18.69 -30.33 10.46
N THR A 279 -19.44 -29.89 9.44
CA THR A 279 -18.91 -29.08 8.34
C THR A 279 -18.13 -27.84 8.79
N PRO A 280 -18.59 -27.05 9.79
CA PRO A 280 -17.83 -25.89 10.30
C PRO A 280 -16.45 -26.25 10.83
N ILE A 281 -16.28 -27.45 11.41
CA ILE A 281 -14.98 -27.90 11.95
C ILE A 281 -13.98 -28.18 10.83
N ALA A 282 -14.45 -28.82 9.74
CA ALA A 282 -13.62 -29.05 8.56
C ALA A 282 -13.16 -27.74 7.94
N ILE A 283 -14.06 -26.76 7.80
CA ILE A 283 -13.76 -25.43 7.29
C ILE A 283 -12.82 -24.66 8.21
N PHE A 284 -13.02 -24.72 9.52
CA PHE A 284 -12.19 -24.03 10.50
C PHE A 284 -10.70 -24.34 10.33
N ASN A 285 -10.35 -25.58 10.04
CA ASN A 285 -8.96 -26.00 9.91
C ASN A 285 -8.26 -25.32 8.72
N VAL A 286 -8.95 -25.25 7.59
CA VAL A 286 -8.44 -24.55 6.40
C VAL A 286 -8.26 -23.06 6.70
N LEU A 287 -9.28 -22.44 7.33
CA LEU A 287 -9.24 -21.04 7.71
C LEU A 287 -8.14 -20.75 8.74
N TYR A 288 -7.89 -21.64 9.68
CA TYR A 288 -6.87 -21.45 10.71
C TYR A 288 -5.44 -21.48 10.16
N VAL A 289 -5.15 -22.37 9.20
CA VAL A 289 -3.85 -22.38 8.49
C VAL A 289 -3.65 -21.05 7.76
N GLN A 290 -4.66 -20.63 6.99
CA GLN A 290 -4.61 -19.37 6.26
C GLN A 290 -4.46 -18.17 7.21
N TYR A 291 -5.21 -18.15 8.32
CA TYR A 291 -5.09 -17.12 9.36
C TYR A 291 -3.68 -16.98 9.92
N LYS A 292 -2.97 -18.10 10.19
CA LYS A 292 -1.60 -18.03 10.71
C LYS A 292 -0.63 -17.37 9.73
N LEU A 293 -0.79 -17.64 8.45
CA LEU A 293 0.04 -17.06 7.40
C LEU A 293 -0.28 -15.59 7.18
N ASP A 294 -1.57 -15.29 7.07
CA ASP A 294 -2.04 -13.92 6.92
C ASP A 294 -1.65 -13.07 8.13
N LYS A 295 -1.68 -13.63 9.34
CA LYS A 295 -1.21 -12.95 10.55
C LYS A 295 0.28 -12.56 10.46
N ALA A 296 1.13 -13.40 9.89
CA ALA A 296 2.54 -13.07 9.68
C ALA A 296 2.73 -11.94 8.67
N SER A 297 2.02 -11.99 7.54
CA SER A 297 2.02 -10.92 6.54
C SER A 297 1.43 -9.61 7.08
N TYR A 298 0.35 -9.70 7.83
CA TYR A 298 -0.28 -8.56 8.48
C TYR A 298 0.64 -7.92 9.54
N LYS A 299 1.43 -8.71 10.26
CA LYS A 299 2.42 -8.18 11.22
C LYS A 299 3.47 -7.30 10.52
N ARG A 300 4.01 -7.74 9.38
CA ARG A 300 4.94 -6.93 8.57
C ARG A 300 4.29 -5.63 8.06
N PHE A 301 3.00 -5.68 7.79
CA PHE A 301 2.22 -4.50 7.42
C PHE A 301 1.98 -3.58 8.62
N GLU A 302 1.67 -4.14 9.79
CA GLU A 302 1.57 -3.37 11.05
C GLU A 302 2.89 -2.65 11.37
N GLU A 303 4.04 -3.33 11.18
CA GLU A 303 5.39 -2.73 11.32
C GLU A 303 5.59 -1.53 10.37
N PHE A 304 5.06 -1.58 9.15
CA PHE A 304 5.09 -0.43 8.25
C PHE A 304 4.18 0.72 8.75
N LEU A 305 2.97 0.42 9.22
CA LEU A 305 2.06 1.43 9.75
C LEU A 305 2.59 2.08 11.04
N ASP A 306 3.40 1.35 11.80
CA ASP A 306 4.02 1.80 13.05
C ASP A 306 5.37 2.51 12.84
N LEU A 307 5.86 2.67 11.60
CA LEU A 307 7.04 3.47 11.32
C LEU A 307 6.87 4.89 11.83
N LYS A 308 7.99 5.55 12.11
CA LYS A 308 7.99 6.91 12.63
C LYS A 308 7.31 7.88 11.67
N ASP A 309 6.38 8.67 12.18
CA ASP A 309 5.80 9.81 11.45
C ASP A 309 6.74 11.01 11.54
N ASP A 310 6.74 11.84 10.51
CA ASP A 310 7.35 13.15 10.59
C ASP A 310 6.40 14.10 11.33
N ASN A 311 6.60 14.20 12.64
CA ASN A 311 5.78 15.05 13.49
C ASN A 311 5.85 16.53 13.08
N GLN A 312 6.94 16.97 12.48
CA GLN A 312 7.14 18.36 12.06
C GLN A 312 6.28 18.74 10.86
N LEU A 313 5.75 17.76 10.09
CA LEU A 313 4.81 18.06 9.00
C LEU A 313 3.57 18.86 9.45
N ARG A 314 3.05 18.58 10.65
CA ARG A 314 1.81 19.16 11.16
C ARG A 314 1.98 19.92 12.48
N ASN A 315 3.05 19.61 13.21
CA ASN A 315 3.34 20.21 14.50
C ASN A 315 4.55 21.11 14.34
N GLY A 316 4.48 22.29 14.90
CA GLY A 316 5.48 23.33 14.82
C GLY A 316 4.83 24.70 14.67
N ASP A 317 5.64 25.72 14.73
CA ASP A 317 5.17 27.10 14.61
C ASP A 317 4.84 27.42 13.16
N ALA A 318 3.74 28.16 12.95
CA ALA A 318 3.39 28.67 11.65
C ALA A 318 4.36 29.81 11.27
N ILE A 319 4.76 29.86 10.00
CA ILE A 319 5.56 30.97 9.49
C ILE A 319 4.61 32.17 9.29
N HIS A 320 4.70 33.15 10.17
CA HIS A 320 3.86 34.36 10.12
C HIS A 320 4.51 35.51 9.34
N THR A 321 5.82 35.47 9.15
CA THR A 321 6.63 36.44 8.39
C THR A 321 7.15 35.79 7.12
N ASP A 322 7.74 36.57 6.22
CA ASP A 322 8.46 36.03 5.07
C ASP A 322 9.63 35.12 5.53
N ILE A 323 10.01 34.13 4.71
CA ILE A 323 11.19 33.25 4.98
C ILE A 323 12.46 34.09 5.27
N GLY A 324 12.55 35.27 4.68
CA GLY A 324 13.61 36.22 4.96
C GLY A 324 15.00 35.73 4.52
N GLU A 325 15.97 35.91 5.42
CA GLU A 325 17.33 35.42 5.23
C GLU A 325 17.45 33.98 5.69
N ILE A 326 18.36 33.21 5.08
CA ILE A 326 18.66 31.84 5.46
C ILE A 326 20.05 31.80 6.11
N SER A 327 20.10 31.36 7.37
CA SER A 327 21.35 31.23 8.12
C SER A 327 21.56 29.79 8.54
N ILE A 328 22.64 29.20 8.09
CA ILE A 328 23.10 27.86 8.47
C ILE A 328 24.39 28.04 9.29
N LYS A 329 24.42 27.47 10.51
CA LYS A 329 25.57 27.59 11.42
C LYS A 329 26.05 26.21 11.86
N ASN A 330 27.31 25.92 11.61
CA ASN A 330 28.02 24.71 12.06
C ASN A 330 27.27 23.40 11.78
N LEU A 331 26.60 23.34 10.60
CA LEU A 331 25.79 22.20 10.18
C LEU A 331 26.69 20.98 9.96
N SER A 332 26.35 19.89 10.67
CA SER A 332 26.96 18.58 10.43
C SER A 332 25.88 17.51 10.26
N PHE A 333 26.08 16.63 9.28
CA PHE A 333 25.16 15.57 8.97
C PHE A 333 25.87 14.28 8.57
N GLN A 334 25.37 13.14 9.08
CA GLN A 334 25.88 11.82 8.73
C GLN A 334 24.74 10.84 8.41
N PHE A 335 24.99 9.98 7.41
CA PHE A 335 24.17 8.81 7.16
C PHE A 335 24.85 7.61 7.79
N GLU A 336 24.21 6.98 8.78
CA GLU A 336 24.80 5.90 9.57
C GLU A 336 26.18 6.31 10.12
N GLU A 337 27.27 5.72 9.62
CA GLU A 337 28.64 6.05 10.02
C GLU A 337 29.34 7.01 9.03
N ARG A 338 28.73 7.33 7.88
CA ARG A 338 29.36 8.18 6.86
C ARG A 338 29.01 9.64 7.06
N LYS A 339 29.97 10.45 7.40
CA LYS A 339 29.82 11.91 7.45
C LYS A 339 29.67 12.47 6.03
N ILE A 340 28.62 13.24 5.79
CA ILE A 340 28.28 13.82 4.47
C ILE A 340 28.50 15.34 4.51
N ILE A 341 28.21 16.00 5.63
CA ILE A 341 28.40 17.44 5.83
C ILE A 341 29.19 17.60 7.10
N ASP A 342 30.22 18.44 7.06
CA ASP A 342 31.18 18.66 8.12
C ASP A 342 31.38 20.15 8.40
N ASP A 343 30.73 20.62 9.47
CA ASP A 343 30.86 21.98 10.00
C ASP A 343 30.60 23.08 8.96
N LEU A 344 29.46 22.96 8.24
CA LEU A 344 29.10 23.88 7.19
C LEU A 344 28.37 25.10 7.76
N SER A 345 28.84 26.31 7.41
CA SER A 345 28.18 27.56 7.73
C SER A 345 27.95 28.38 6.47
N LEU A 346 26.72 28.87 6.30
CA LEU A 346 26.30 29.60 5.10
C LEU A 346 25.21 30.62 5.45
N PHE A 347 25.36 31.83 4.91
CA PHE A 347 24.34 32.88 5.02
C PHE A 347 23.85 33.30 3.64
N ILE A 348 22.54 33.37 3.45
CA ILE A 348 21.87 33.72 2.18
C ILE A 348 20.94 34.88 2.45
N LYS A 349 21.13 35.99 1.72
CA LYS A 349 20.25 37.15 1.83
C LYS A 349 18.92 36.90 1.14
N ARG A 350 17.86 37.53 1.62
CA ARG A 350 16.54 37.54 0.95
C ARG A 350 16.69 38.01 -0.50
N GLY A 351 16.04 37.31 -1.41
CA GLY A 351 16.05 37.63 -2.85
C GLY A 351 17.34 37.28 -3.58
N GLN A 352 18.37 36.75 -2.90
CA GLN A 352 19.65 36.36 -3.50
C GLN A 352 19.51 35.11 -4.37
N LYS A 353 20.19 35.10 -5.52
CA LYS A 353 20.35 33.93 -6.40
C LYS A 353 21.69 33.31 -6.12
N ILE A 354 21.71 32.09 -5.58
CA ILE A 354 22.95 31.37 -5.29
C ILE A 354 23.01 30.04 -6.01
N ALA A 355 24.21 29.65 -6.38
CA ALA A 355 24.44 28.35 -6.99
C ALA A 355 25.38 27.51 -6.12
N PHE A 356 25.03 26.22 -5.92
CA PHE A 356 25.90 25.23 -5.30
C PHE A 356 26.63 24.47 -6.40
N VAL A 357 27.95 24.47 -6.37
CA VAL A 357 28.84 23.87 -7.36
C VAL A 357 29.85 22.97 -6.67
N GLY A 358 30.24 21.89 -7.29
CA GLY A 358 31.21 20.92 -6.79
C GLY A 358 30.98 19.52 -7.34
N GLU A 359 31.90 18.60 -7.07
CA GLU A 359 31.84 17.22 -7.52
C GLU A 359 30.56 16.49 -7.06
N SER A 360 30.17 15.41 -7.79
CA SER A 360 29.09 14.55 -7.35
C SER A 360 29.44 13.92 -5.99
N GLY A 361 28.46 13.90 -5.09
CA GLY A 361 28.67 13.39 -3.72
C GLY A 361 29.30 14.39 -2.73
N SER A 362 29.56 15.66 -3.12
CA SER A 362 30.14 16.68 -2.23
C SER A 362 29.16 17.23 -1.16
N GLY A 363 27.90 16.77 -1.13
CA GLY A 363 26.92 17.13 -0.09
C GLY A 363 25.85 18.16 -0.51
N LYS A 364 25.88 18.72 -1.73
CA LYS A 364 24.97 19.77 -2.22
C LYS A 364 23.48 19.41 -2.05
N SER A 365 23.04 18.31 -2.64
CA SER A 365 21.62 17.88 -2.55
C SER A 365 21.24 17.45 -1.14
N THR A 366 22.20 17.06 -0.30
CA THR A 366 21.97 16.77 1.12
C THR A 366 21.66 18.05 1.90
N VAL A 367 22.39 19.15 1.66
CA VAL A 367 22.07 20.47 2.27
C VAL A 367 20.68 20.93 1.85
N ILE A 368 20.32 20.78 0.58
CA ILE A 368 18.96 21.11 0.10
C ILE A 368 17.90 20.29 0.83
N LYS A 369 18.06 18.97 0.92
CA LYS A 369 17.10 18.10 1.61
C LYS A 369 16.98 18.42 3.11
N ILE A 370 18.05 18.85 3.74
CA ILE A 370 18.03 19.33 5.12
C ILE A 370 17.29 20.67 5.21
N LEU A 371 17.57 21.61 4.32
CA LEU A 371 16.92 22.93 4.28
C LEU A 371 15.39 22.81 4.04
N LEU A 372 14.98 21.80 3.27
CA LEU A 372 13.57 21.46 3.05
C LEU A 372 12.94 20.66 4.22
N GLY A 373 13.72 20.37 5.29
CA GLY A 373 13.24 19.58 6.43
C GLY A 373 13.04 18.10 6.15
N LEU A 374 13.39 17.60 4.96
CA LEU A 374 13.28 16.19 4.57
C LEU A 374 14.28 15.30 5.32
N LEU A 375 15.49 15.82 5.57
CA LEU A 375 16.52 15.17 6.38
C LEU A 375 16.72 15.95 7.67
N LYS A 376 16.75 15.24 8.79
CA LYS A 376 17.00 15.84 10.10
C LYS A 376 18.50 15.82 10.37
N TYR A 377 19.10 16.98 10.65
CA TYR A 377 20.53 17.12 10.90
C TYR A 377 20.90 16.71 12.33
N ASN A 378 22.19 16.39 12.51
CA ASN A 378 22.69 15.89 13.79
C ASN A 378 23.20 17.04 14.69
N GLN A 379 23.83 18.07 14.08
CA GLN A 379 24.44 19.21 14.79
C GLN A 379 24.31 20.46 13.94
N GLY A 380 24.33 21.63 14.58
CA GLY A 380 24.21 22.94 13.97
C GLY A 380 22.81 23.53 14.11
N GLU A 381 22.61 24.71 13.54
CA GLU A 381 21.39 25.47 13.58
C GLU A 381 21.05 25.99 12.18
N ILE A 382 19.79 25.97 11.82
CA ILE A 382 19.30 26.54 10.55
C ILE A 382 18.14 27.47 10.88
N TYR A 383 18.28 28.74 10.47
CA TYR A 383 17.25 29.73 10.62
C TYR A 383 16.69 30.16 9.27
N LEU A 384 15.39 30.32 9.20
CA LEU A 384 14.63 30.93 8.11
C LEU A 384 14.00 32.22 8.65
N GLY A 385 14.60 33.37 8.33
CA GLY A 385 14.35 34.60 9.06
C GLY A 385 14.73 34.47 10.53
N ASP A 386 13.77 34.75 11.41
CA ASP A 386 13.95 34.66 12.86
C ASP A 386 13.60 33.28 13.44
N MET A 387 13.14 32.34 12.63
CA MET A 387 12.64 31.05 13.09
C MET A 387 13.64 29.92 12.82
N GLU A 388 13.90 29.09 13.82
CA GLU A 388 14.70 27.90 13.65
C GLU A 388 13.92 26.81 12.91
N LEU A 389 14.54 26.21 11.88
CA LEU A 389 13.93 25.19 11.02
C LEU A 389 13.34 24.01 11.81
N SER A 390 13.99 23.62 12.90
CA SER A 390 13.54 22.51 13.76
C SER A 390 12.18 22.77 14.44
N GLY A 391 11.82 24.04 14.62
CA GLY A 391 10.54 24.48 15.22
C GLY A 391 9.42 24.76 14.22
N ILE A 392 9.71 24.85 12.93
CA ILE A 392 8.76 25.24 11.90
C ILE A 392 7.84 24.06 11.50
N CYS A 393 6.54 24.32 11.33
CA CYS A 393 5.63 23.39 10.68
C CYS A 393 5.99 23.25 9.19
N LEU A 394 6.39 22.05 8.74
CA LEU A 394 6.86 21.82 7.37
C LEU A 394 5.77 22.06 6.32
N ASN A 395 4.48 21.79 6.61
CA ASN A 395 3.41 22.13 5.67
C ASN A 395 3.38 23.63 5.36
N ASN A 396 3.57 24.50 6.37
CA ASN A 396 3.64 25.94 6.14
C ASN A 396 4.92 26.34 5.37
N LEU A 397 6.02 25.64 5.57
CA LEU A 397 7.23 25.83 4.77
C LEU A 397 6.98 25.46 3.31
N TYR A 398 6.33 24.31 3.05
CA TYR A 398 6.07 23.83 1.68
C TYR A 398 5.09 24.74 0.90
N ASP A 399 4.21 25.46 1.58
CA ASP A 399 3.36 26.47 0.94
C ASP A 399 4.16 27.66 0.38
N ARG A 400 5.43 27.85 0.82
CA ARG A 400 6.29 28.98 0.49
C ARG A 400 7.53 28.60 -0.31
N VAL A 401 7.71 27.30 -0.58
CA VAL A 401 8.89 26.76 -1.28
C VAL A 401 8.46 26.03 -2.53
N SER A 402 9.12 26.32 -3.63
CA SER A 402 9.02 25.49 -4.84
C SER A 402 10.29 24.70 -5.02
N TYR A 403 10.16 23.39 -5.20
CA TYR A 403 11.29 22.47 -5.40
C TYR A 403 11.17 21.73 -6.72
N ILE A 404 12.17 21.91 -7.58
CA ILE A 404 12.32 21.15 -8.83
C ILE A 404 13.48 20.20 -8.66
N SER A 405 13.18 18.89 -8.64
CA SER A 405 14.17 17.82 -8.49
C SER A 405 14.83 17.46 -9.82
N GLN A 406 15.95 16.77 -9.75
CA GLN A 406 16.66 16.21 -10.90
C GLN A 406 15.77 15.30 -11.74
N ASP A 407 15.09 14.36 -11.08
CA ASP A 407 14.05 13.52 -11.68
C ASP A 407 12.70 14.20 -11.48
N VAL A 408 12.23 14.88 -12.54
CA VAL A 408 10.95 15.59 -12.50
C VAL A 408 9.79 14.60 -12.45
N PRO A 409 8.94 14.64 -11.38
CA PRO A 409 7.75 13.82 -11.33
C PRO A 409 6.71 14.32 -12.34
N VAL A 410 6.31 13.43 -13.25
CA VAL A 410 5.20 13.61 -14.19
C VAL A 410 4.19 12.51 -13.88
N PHE A 411 2.94 12.91 -13.66
CA PHE A 411 1.86 11.99 -13.31
C PHE A 411 1.14 11.54 -14.58
N ASP A 412 0.53 10.36 -14.52
CA ASP A 412 -0.37 9.87 -15.54
C ASP A 412 -1.60 10.80 -15.60
N GLY A 413 -1.86 11.35 -16.79
CA GLY A 413 -2.88 12.36 -17.01
C GLY A 413 -2.50 13.32 -18.13
N THR A 414 -3.22 14.44 -18.25
CA THR A 414 -3.03 15.44 -19.30
C THR A 414 -1.88 16.41 -18.99
N ILE A 415 -1.42 17.15 -20.01
CA ILE A 415 -0.46 18.25 -19.85
C ILE A 415 -1.01 19.28 -18.86
N LYS A 416 -2.29 19.63 -18.97
CA LYS A 416 -2.98 20.57 -18.09
C LYS A 416 -2.94 20.12 -16.64
N GLU A 417 -3.33 18.88 -16.34
CA GLU A 417 -3.29 18.32 -14.99
C GLU A 417 -1.88 18.33 -14.40
N ASN A 418 -0.88 18.01 -15.23
CA ASN A 418 0.52 18.06 -14.83
C ASN A 418 1.08 19.47 -14.67
N LEU A 419 0.48 20.47 -15.29
CA LEU A 419 0.95 21.86 -15.23
C LEU A 419 0.42 22.60 -14.01
N VAL A 420 -0.89 22.50 -13.75
CA VAL A 420 -1.56 23.32 -12.72
C VAL A 420 -2.09 22.52 -11.53
N PHE A 421 -2.00 21.18 -11.58
CA PHE A 421 -2.63 20.28 -10.63
C PHE A 421 -4.14 20.60 -10.51
N GLU A 422 -4.64 20.89 -9.31
CA GLU A 422 -6.06 21.24 -9.06
C GLU A 422 -6.32 22.75 -9.05
N LYS A 423 -5.33 23.59 -9.43
CA LYS A 423 -5.50 25.05 -9.43
C LYS A 423 -6.39 25.50 -10.59
N ASN A 424 -7.27 26.45 -10.32
CA ASN A 424 -8.12 27.03 -11.35
C ASN A 424 -7.37 28.15 -12.11
N VAL A 425 -6.82 27.83 -13.28
CA VAL A 425 -5.99 28.69 -14.11
C VAL A 425 -6.59 28.73 -15.50
N SER A 426 -6.59 29.91 -16.16
CA SER A 426 -7.07 30.03 -17.54
C SER A 426 -6.13 29.37 -18.54
N GLU A 427 -6.66 28.89 -19.65
CA GLU A 427 -5.90 28.28 -20.72
C GLU A 427 -4.84 29.24 -21.29
N GLU A 428 -5.17 30.53 -21.44
CA GLU A 428 -4.25 31.57 -21.87
C GLU A 428 -3.03 31.68 -20.95
N GLN A 429 -3.24 31.69 -19.62
CA GLN A 429 -2.15 31.72 -18.65
C GLN A 429 -1.25 30.47 -18.73
N MET A 430 -1.85 29.30 -19.02
CA MET A 430 -1.09 28.07 -19.19
C MET A 430 -0.21 28.10 -20.44
N LEU A 431 -0.76 28.57 -21.56
CA LEU A 431 -0.03 28.73 -22.81
C LEU A 431 1.11 29.74 -22.70
N ASP A 432 0.87 30.87 -22.00
CA ASP A 432 1.90 31.87 -21.73
C ASP A 432 3.05 31.29 -20.90
N ALA A 433 2.73 30.52 -19.84
CA ALA A 433 3.75 29.87 -19.03
C ALA A 433 4.58 28.86 -19.85
N LEU A 434 3.93 28.08 -20.72
CA LEU A 434 4.62 27.14 -21.60
C LEU A 434 5.51 27.86 -22.64
N LYS A 435 5.11 29.02 -23.12
CA LYS A 435 5.91 29.85 -24.01
C LYS A 435 7.18 30.37 -23.34
N GLU A 436 7.07 30.83 -22.09
CA GLU A 436 8.21 31.33 -21.32
C GLU A 436 9.30 30.27 -21.08
N VAL A 437 8.91 28.99 -21.01
CA VAL A 437 9.83 27.86 -20.87
C VAL A 437 10.14 27.17 -22.21
N GLN A 438 9.80 27.78 -23.34
CA GLN A 438 10.05 27.26 -24.71
C GLN A 438 9.39 25.89 -24.97
N LEU A 439 8.17 25.69 -24.45
CA LEU A 439 7.42 24.43 -24.60
C LEU A 439 6.13 24.60 -25.43
N SER A 440 5.83 25.79 -25.99
CA SER A 440 4.63 26.03 -26.80
C SER A 440 4.51 25.11 -28.01
N HIS A 441 5.63 24.80 -28.67
CA HIS A 441 5.64 23.90 -29.84
C HIS A 441 5.12 22.49 -29.54
N LEU A 442 5.27 22.02 -28.28
CA LEU A 442 4.74 20.73 -27.88
C LEU A 442 3.21 20.72 -27.97
N VAL A 443 2.56 21.76 -27.43
CA VAL A 443 1.09 21.84 -27.37
C VAL A 443 0.50 22.18 -28.74
N GLU A 444 1.15 23.06 -29.52
CA GLU A 444 0.71 23.46 -30.85
C GLU A 444 0.67 22.30 -31.85
N ASN A 445 1.55 21.30 -31.68
CA ASN A 445 1.65 20.14 -32.57
C ASN A 445 0.78 18.95 -32.11
N LEU A 446 0.11 19.04 -30.98
CA LEU A 446 -0.74 17.98 -30.43
C LEU A 446 -2.21 18.22 -30.77
N ALA A 447 -2.91 17.19 -31.22
CA ALA A 447 -4.30 17.30 -31.66
C ALA A 447 -5.27 17.76 -30.55
N GLU A 448 -5.00 17.40 -29.31
CA GLU A 448 -5.81 17.73 -28.14
C GLU A 448 -5.20 18.86 -27.28
N GLY A 449 -4.10 19.48 -27.75
CA GLY A 449 -3.46 20.60 -27.06
C GLY A 449 -3.10 20.28 -25.60
N LEU A 450 -3.59 21.09 -24.66
CA LEU A 450 -3.35 20.93 -23.21
C LEU A 450 -4.04 19.68 -22.60
N ASP A 451 -5.08 19.17 -23.24
CA ASP A 451 -5.82 18.00 -22.78
C ASP A 451 -5.19 16.67 -23.28
N THR A 452 -4.05 16.75 -23.97
CA THR A 452 -3.31 15.57 -24.42
C THR A 452 -2.79 14.76 -23.23
N GLU A 453 -3.09 13.47 -23.20
CA GLU A 453 -2.54 12.52 -22.24
C GLU A 453 -1.05 12.25 -22.48
N ILE A 454 -0.22 12.38 -21.46
CA ILE A 454 1.24 12.22 -21.56
C ILE A 454 1.74 10.85 -21.07
N GLY A 455 0.82 10.00 -20.62
CA GLY A 455 1.09 8.62 -20.24
C GLY A 455 1.86 8.46 -18.93
N GLU A 456 1.97 7.22 -18.48
CA GLU A 456 2.65 6.89 -17.23
C GLU A 456 4.09 7.44 -17.20
N LYS A 457 4.42 8.23 -16.17
CA LYS A 457 5.71 8.93 -16.02
C LYS A 457 6.06 9.83 -17.22
N GLY A 458 5.07 10.31 -17.97
CA GLY A 458 5.27 11.17 -19.13
C GLY A 458 6.08 10.48 -20.23
N THR A 459 5.74 9.24 -20.57
CA THR A 459 6.45 8.45 -21.61
C THR A 459 6.44 9.13 -22.98
N CYS A 460 5.46 9.99 -23.24
CA CYS A 460 5.35 10.77 -24.47
C CYS A 460 6.25 12.03 -24.50
N LEU A 461 6.89 12.39 -23.37
CA LEU A 461 7.76 13.55 -23.24
C LEU A 461 9.24 13.15 -23.17
N SER A 462 10.09 13.90 -23.86
CA SER A 462 11.54 13.82 -23.65
C SER A 462 11.94 14.32 -22.26
N GLY A 463 13.15 13.98 -21.81
CA GLY A 463 13.67 14.45 -20.52
C GLY A 463 13.68 15.98 -20.40
N GLY A 464 14.09 16.69 -21.45
CA GLY A 464 14.09 18.15 -21.49
C GLY A 464 12.68 18.77 -21.46
N GLU A 465 11.69 18.14 -22.10
CA GLU A 465 10.27 18.59 -22.03
C GLU A 465 9.69 18.41 -20.64
N LYS A 466 9.98 17.29 -19.97
CA LYS A 466 9.58 17.09 -18.57
C LYS A 466 10.15 18.16 -17.64
N GLN A 467 11.43 18.48 -17.81
CA GLN A 467 12.08 19.54 -17.03
C GLN A 467 11.45 20.90 -17.32
N ARG A 468 11.22 21.26 -18.59
CA ARG A 468 10.54 22.52 -18.96
C ARG A 468 9.10 22.58 -18.41
N LEU A 469 8.38 21.48 -18.44
CA LEU A 469 7.03 21.40 -17.83
C LEU A 469 7.08 21.69 -16.32
N ALA A 470 8.09 21.16 -15.61
CA ALA A 470 8.28 21.48 -14.18
C ALA A 470 8.60 22.95 -13.94
N PHE A 471 9.42 23.56 -14.81
CA PHE A 471 9.69 24.99 -14.72
C PHE A 471 8.42 25.83 -14.95
N ALA A 472 7.56 25.44 -15.90
CA ALA A 472 6.30 26.14 -16.16
C ALA A 472 5.37 26.17 -14.92
N ARG A 473 5.41 25.18 -14.04
CA ARG A 473 4.67 25.15 -12.77
C ARG A 473 4.95 26.36 -11.89
N LEU A 474 6.18 26.91 -11.93
CA LEU A 474 6.58 28.10 -11.17
C LEU A 474 5.75 29.35 -11.51
N TRP A 475 5.13 29.40 -12.71
CA TRP A 475 4.27 30.53 -13.11
C TRP A 475 2.95 30.58 -12.35
N PHE A 476 2.53 29.45 -11.79
CA PHE A 476 1.28 29.28 -11.02
C PHE A 476 1.50 29.21 -9.51
N GLU A 477 2.74 29.39 -9.09
CA GLU A 477 3.17 29.40 -7.70
C GLU A 477 3.69 30.79 -7.34
N ASN A 478 3.66 31.12 -6.04
CA ASN A 478 4.27 32.35 -5.53
C ASN A 478 5.23 32.05 -4.37
N PRO A 479 6.28 31.24 -4.64
CA PRO A 479 7.19 30.85 -3.60
C PRO A 479 8.03 32.06 -3.11
N GLU A 480 8.53 31.96 -1.89
CA GLU A 480 9.55 32.84 -1.35
C GLU A 480 10.96 32.28 -1.58
N LEU A 481 11.06 30.96 -1.59
CA LEU A 481 12.28 30.23 -1.88
C LEU A 481 12.04 29.24 -3.05
N VAL A 482 12.88 29.31 -4.07
CA VAL A 482 12.91 28.38 -5.19
C VAL A 482 14.18 27.55 -5.08
N VAL A 483 14.04 26.24 -5.15
CA VAL A 483 15.16 25.29 -5.09
C VAL A 483 15.18 24.47 -6.38
N LEU A 484 16.28 24.51 -7.09
CA LEU A 484 16.53 23.82 -8.36
C LEU A 484 17.64 22.78 -8.17
N ASP A 485 17.30 21.50 -8.05
CA ASP A 485 18.27 20.43 -7.85
C ASP A 485 18.56 19.73 -9.20
N GLU A 486 19.62 20.17 -9.90
CA GLU A 486 20.04 19.68 -11.23
C GLU A 486 18.90 19.71 -12.27
N ALA A 487 18.00 20.66 -12.14
CA ALA A 487 16.71 20.70 -12.84
C ALA A 487 16.82 20.92 -14.36
N THR A 488 18.00 21.21 -14.89
CA THR A 488 18.24 21.52 -16.31
C THR A 488 19.12 20.49 -17.04
N SER A 489 19.47 19.40 -16.37
CA SER A 489 20.46 18.40 -16.84
C SER A 489 20.09 17.74 -18.19
N ALA A 490 18.81 17.64 -18.54
CA ALA A 490 18.32 17.05 -19.79
C ALA A 490 18.04 18.08 -20.92
N MET A 491 18.34 19.36 -20.70
CA MET A 491 18.18 20.42 -21.72
C MET A 491 19.46 20.62 -22.48
N ASP A 492 19.37 21.10 -23.73
CA ASP A 492 20.53 21.64 -24.46
C ASP A 492 20.93 23.02 -23.90
N ASN A 493 22.16 23.45 -24.17
CA ASN A 493 22.75 24.66 -23.57
C ASN A 493 21.94 25.94 -23.87
N LEU A 494 21.42 26.07 -25.10
CA LEU A 494 20.67 27.26 -25.52
C LEU A 494 19.30 27.33 -24.85
N THR A 495 18.60 26.21 -24.82
CA THR A 495 17.29 26.09 -24.12
C THR A 495 17.45 26.33 -22.64
N GLU A 496 18.48 25.74 -21.99
CA GLU A 496 18.77 25.94 -20.57
C GLU A 496 18.99 27.42 -20.26
N GLU A 497 19.84 28.11 -21.02
CA GLU A 497 20.14 29.54 -20.80
C GLU A 497 18.87 30.39 -20.89
N ASN A 498 18.03 30.16 -21.89
CA ASN A 498 16.80 30.91 -22.10
C ASN A 498 15.77 30.65 -21.01
N VAL A 499 15.55 29.39 -20.64
CA VAL A 499 14.63 29.01 -19.55
C VAL A 499 15.12 29.60 -18.22
N MET A 500 16.40 29.50 -17.91
CA MET A 500 16.96 30.06 -16.66
C MET A 500 16.82 31.59 -16.63
N LYS A 501 17.03 32.31 -17.75
CA LYS A 501 16.79 33.74 -17.83
C LYS A 501 15.33 34.10 -17.53
N SER A 502 14.36 33.38 -18.13
CA SER A 502 12.91 33.57 -17.87
C SER A 502 12.58 33.31 -16.39
N VAL A 503 13.11 32.22 -15.82
CA VAL A 503 12.89 31.87 -14.40
C VAL A 503 13.47 32.95 -13.46
N ILE A 504 14.72 33.35 -13.66
CA ILE A 504 15.35 34.39 -12.82
C ILE A 504 14.59 35.72 -12.94
N LYS A 505 14.14 36.09 -14.13
CA LYS A 505 13.31 37.28 -14.35
C LYS A 505 11.98 37.19 -13.61
N LYS A 506 11.29 36.02 -13.68
CA LYS A 506 10.02 35.77 -12.98
C LYS A 506 10.21 35.81 -11.47
N MET A 507 11.31 35.26 -10.97
CA MET A 507 11.65 35.14 -9.54
C MET A 507 12.54 36.30 -9.04
N LYS A 508 12.44 37.51 -9.65
CA LYS A 508 13.35 38.63 -9.38
C LYS A 508 13.53 38.93 -7.88
N ASP A 509 12.43 38.95 -7.11
CA ASP A 509 12.42 39.31 -5.69
C ASP A 509 12.43 38.07 -4.76
N LYS A 510 12.61 36.88 -5.30
CA LYS A 510 12.59 35.61 -4.59
C LYS A 510 14.00 35.06 -4.37
N THR A 511 14.22 34.34 -3.29
CA THR A 511 15.47 33.63 -3.09
C THR A 511 15.52 32.38 -3.99
N VAL A 512 16.61 32.20 -4.72
CA VAL A 512 16.80 31.03 -5.60
C VAL A 512 18.08 30.31 -5.22
N ILE A 513 17.99 29.01 -4.98
CA ILE A 513 19.14 28.13 -4.74
C ILE A 513 19.16 27.09 -5.84
N ALA A 514 20.21 27.05 -6.65
CA ALA A 514 20.37 26.09 -7.73
C ALA A 514 21.58 25.18 -7.49
N ILE A 515 21.43 23.88 -7.66
CA ILE A 515 22.56 22.97 -7.86
C ILE A 515 22.79 22.90 -9.36
N ALA A 516 23.97 23.35 -9.80
CA ALA A 516 24.31 23.40 -11.20
C ALA A 516 25.48 22.47 -11.53
N HIS A 517 25.32 21.69 -12.58
CA HIS A 517 26.40 20.96 -13.22
C HIS A 517 27.02 21.77 -14.38
N ARG A 518 26.21 22.60 -15.05
CA ARG A 518 26.66 23.47 -16.14
C ARG A 518 26.90 24.88 -15.63
N LEU A 519 28.16 25.29 -15.60
CA LEU A 519 28.55 26.54 -14.96
C LEU A 519 28.12 27.80 -15.74
N ASN A 520 27.91 27.70 -17.04
CA ASN A 520 27.47 28.85 -17.86
C ASN A 520 26.05 29.34 -17.49
N SER A 521 25.15 28.44 -17.11
CA SER A 521 23.77 28.78 -16.75
C SER A 521 23.65 29.60 -15.45
N ILE A 522 24.67 29.55 -14.61
CA ILE A 522 24.72 30.27 -13.34
C ILE A 522 25.63 31.49 -13.34
N ALA A 523 26.16 31.87 -14.48
CA ALA A 523 27.06 33.04 -14.60
C ALA A 523 26.40 34.36 -14.13
N SER A 524 25.05 34.45 -14.25
CA SER A 524 24.26 35.60 -13.80
C SER A 524 23.81 35.53 -12.33
N PHE A 525 24.21 34.50 -11.58
CA PHE A 525 23.86 34.38 -10.16
C PHE A 525 24.68 35.32 -9.30
N ASP A 526 24.10 35.81 -8.22
CA ASP A 526 24.73 36.78 -7.32
C ASP A 526 25.95 36.18 -6.60
N ARG A 527 25.91 34.86 -6.32
CA ARG A 527 26.98 34.17 -5.61
C ARG A 527 27.02 32.67 -5.90
N ILE A 528 28.19 32.13 -6.05
CA ILE A 528 28.46 30.71 -6.18
C ILE A 528 29.15 30.22 -4.92
N ILE A 529 28.71 29.05 -4.44
CA ILE A 529 29.25 28.36 -3.28
C ILE A 529 29.89 27.06 -3.75
N LEU A 530 31.19 26.91 -3.47
CA LEU A 530 31.97 25.73 -3.88
C LEU A 530 31.94 24.67 -2.77
N PHE A 531 31.46 23.49 -3.10
CA PHE A 531 31.42 22.34 -2.22
C PHE A 531 32.49 21.33 -2.55
N ARG A 532 33.20 20.85 -1.53
CA ARG A 532 34.14 19.73 -1.63
C ARG A 532 34.12 18.94 -0.33
N GLU A 533 33.92 17.62 -0.42
CA GLU A 533 33.96 16.70 0.72
C GLU A 533 33.11 17.15 1.93
N GLY A 534 31.91 17.63 1.68
CA GLY A 534 30.96 18.06 2.73
C GLY A 534 31.24 19.45 3.33
N LYS A 535 32.16 20.21 2.76
CA LYS A 535 32.53 21.56 3.22
C LYS A 535 32.40 22.61 2.14
N ILE A 536 32.24 23.86 2.54
CA ILE A 536 32.37 25.01 1.66
C ILE A 536 33.85 25.36 1.57
N VAL A 537 34.44 25.28 0.37
CA VAL A 537 35.84 25.55 0.13
C VAL A 537 36.10 26.92 -0.54
N GLY A 538 35.07 27.52 -1.11
CA GLY A 538 35.14 28.83 -1.73
C GLY A 538 33.77 29.44 -1.95
N GLN A 539 33.71 30.76 -2.09
CA GLN A 539 32.48 31.48 -2.48
C GLN A 539 32.83 32.82 -3.14
N GLY A 540 32.05 33.23 -4.09
CA GLY A 540 32.23 34.48 -4.80
C GLY A 540 31.31 34.61 -6.00
N THR A 541 31.45 35.65 -6.81
CA THR A 541 30.80 35.76 -8.10
C THR A 541 31.47 34.83 -9.11
N PHE A 542 30.83 34.59 -10.25
CA PHE A 542 31.40 33.75 -11.29
C PHE A 542 32.78 34.24 -11.77
N GLU A 543 32.90 35.52 -12.02
CA GLU A 543 34.15 36.14 -12.50
C GLU A 543 35.27 36.08 -11.40
N GLU A 544 34.92 36.41 -10.17
CA GLU A 544 35.89 36.32 -9.06
C GLU A 544 36.46 34.91 -8.93
N LEU A 545 35.60 33.89 -8.88
CA LEU A 545 36.04 32.50 -8.74
C LEU A 545 36.83 32.00 -9.95
N LEU A 546 36.41 32.42 -11.16
CA LEU A 546 37.17 32.08 -12.38
C LEU A 546 38.57 32.64 -12.38
N HIS A 547 38.83 33.79 -11.71
CA HIS A 547 40.14 34.39 -11.63
C HIS A 547 40.96 33.93 -10.42
N THR A 548 40.32 33.64 -9.29
CA THR A 548 41.03 33.44 -8.02
C THR A 548 41.08 31.98 -7.55
N ASP A 549 40.10 31.16 -7.92
CA ASP A 549 39.94 29.80 -7.39
C ASP A 549 40.37 28.73 -8.40
N SER A 550 41.38 27.93 -8.07
CA SER A 550 41.89 26.87 -8.94
C SER A 550 40.90 25.71 -9.12
N TYR A 551 40.17 25.35 -8.06
CA TYR A 551 39.19 24.27 -8.11
C TYR A 551 37.97 24.64 -8.99
N PHE A 552 37.52 25.89 -8.90
CA PHE A 552 36.49 26.38 -9.81
C PHE A 552 36.93 26.39 -11.27
N LYS A 553 38.18 26.78 -11.54
CA LYS A 553 38.77 26.71 -12.90
C LYS A 553 38.82 25.29 -13.44
N GLU A 554 39.20 24.32 -12.60
CA GLU A 554 39.23 22.90 -12.97
C GLU A 554 37.82 22.43 -13.35
N LEU A 555 36.82 22.72 -12.50
CA LEU A 555 35.40 22.38 -12.78
C LEU A 555 34.88 23.05 -14.04
N TYR A 556 35.24 24.33 -14.29
CA TYR A 556 34.82 25.06 -15.49
C TYR A 556 35.42 24.46 -16.75
N ASN A 557 36.73 24.21 -16.75
CA ASN A 557 37.42 23.61 -17.91
C ASN A 557 36.92 22.19 -18.20
N ALA A 558 36.59 21.41 -17.20
CA ALA A 558 35.99 20.09 -17.37
C ALA A 558 34.56 20.13 -17.96
N ASN A 559 33.85 21.25 -17.80
CA ASN A 559 32.49 21.44 -18.33
C ASN A 559 32.48 22.06 -19.74
N VAL A 560 33.57 22.66 -20.19
CA VAL A 560 33.67 23.31 -21.52
C VAL A 560 34.22 22.35 -22.60
N GLN A 561 34.86 21.25 -22.20
CA GLN A 561 35.25 20.15 -23.06
C GLN A 561 34.10 19.16 -23.27
#